data_cf6080abb7d075651e9c2f8b2c26598a
#
_entry.id   cf6080abb7d075651e9c2f8b2c26598a
#
_cell.length_a   1.000
_cell.length_b   1.000
_cell.length_c   1.000
_cell.angle_alpha   90.00
_cell.angle_beta   90.00
_cell.angle_gamma   90.00
#
_symmetry.space_group_name_H-M   'P 1'
#
loop_
_entity.id
_entity.type
_entity.pdbx_description
1 polymer ?
#
loop_
_entity_poly.entity_id
_entity_poly.type
_entity_poly.pdbx_seq_one_letter_code
_entity_poly.pdbx_strand_id
1 'polypeptide(L)'
;MNKHEDERGIIEDLKVGKDWSVTYISFKEGARRGDHLHQATTQKDYVLSGKLELRTPGHTRFLEAGESFEIGVGIAHAYIALEDSEMVSICKGERIGEHYESDTFRLERPL
;
A
#
# COMPACT_ATOMS: atom_id res chain seq x y z
N MET A 1 -7.59 16.61 -3.59
CA MET A 1 -7.01 15.33 -3.19
C MET A 1 -5.86 14.98 -4.11
N ASN A 2 -4.91 14.24 -3.60
CA ASN A 2 -3.70 13.91 -4.36
C ASN A 2 -3.91 12.72 -5.26
N LYS A 3 -3.44 12.85 -6.50
CA LYS A 3 -3.41 11.75 -7.46
C LYS A 3 -2.04 11.73 -8.10
N HIS A 4 -1.43 10.57 -8.13
CA HIS A 4 -0.16 10.33 -8.79
C HIS A 4 -0.31 9.19 -9.78
N GLU A 5 0.20 9.38 -10.99
CA GLU A 5 0.16 8.35 -12.03
C GLU A 5 1.53 8.24 -12.68
N ASP A 6 2.00 7.01 -12.82
CA ASP A 6 3.24 6.69 -13.54
C ASP A 6 3.07 5.34 -14.25
N GLU A 7 4.18 4.76 -14.75
CA GLU A 7 4.14 3.49 -15.46
C GLU A 7 3.65 2.31 -14.63
N ARG A 8 3.64 2.44 -13.30
CA ARG A 8 3.14 1.38 -12.40
C ARG A 8 1.64 1.40 -12.23
N GLY A 9 0.99 2.52 -12.54
CA GLY A 9 -0.43 2.72 -12.34
C GLY A 9 -0.72 4.00 -11.57
N ILE A 10 -1.82 4.01 -10.83
CA ILE A 10 -2.35 5.20 -10.16
C ILE A 10 -2.33 5.02 -8.65
N ILE A 11 -2.02 6.10 -7.93
CA ILE A 11 -2.28 6.23 -6.49
C ILE A 11 -3.13 7.48 -6.33
N GLU A 12 -4.32 7.32 -5.75
CA GLU A 12 -5.25 8.45 -5.59
C GLU A 12 -5.89 8.41 -4.21
N ASP A 13 -5.73 9.50 -3.46
CA ASP A 13 -6.43 9.65 -2.19
C ASP A 13 -7.90 9.90 -2.45
N LEU A 14 -8.76 9.00 -2.01
CA LEU A 14 -10.21 9.12 -2.15
C LEU A 14 -10.80 9.95 -1.03
N LYS A 15 -10.27 9.81 0.17
CA LYS A 15 -10.69 10.59 1.32
C LYS A 15 -9.56 10.66 2.33
N VAL A 16 -9.35 11.84 2.91
CA VAL A 16 -8.33 12.07 3.92
C VAL A 16 -8.98 12.74 5.13
N GLY A 17 -8.86 12.12 6.28
CA GLY A 17 -9.29 12.69 7.54
C GLY A 17 -8.10 13.13 8.37
N LYS A 18 -8.33 13.47 9.62
CA LYS A 18 -7.26 13.95 10.51
C LYS A 18 -6.25 12.85 10.80
N ASP A 19 -6.72 11.65 11.14
CA ASP A 19 -5.86 10.54 11.54
C ASP A 19 -6.10 9.29 10.70
N TRP A 20 -6.61 9.46 9.48
CA TRP A 20 -6.91 8.34 8.59
C TRP A 20 -6.95 8.79 7.13
N SER A 21 -6.77 7.84 6.24
CA SER A 21 -6.93 8.07 4.80
C SER A 21 -7.45 6.81 4.11
N VAL A 22 -8.12 7.01 2.97
CA VAL A 22 -8.56 5.94 2.08
C VAL A 22 -7.96 6.24 0.72
N THR A 23 -7.15 5.32 0.21
CA THR A 23 -6.38 5.53 -1.02
C THR A 23 -6.67 4.40 -2.01
N TYR A 24 -6.96 4.78 -3.26
CA TYR A 24 -7.08 3.83 -4.36
C TYR A 24 -5.72 3.66 -5.01
N ILE A 25 -5.35 2.41 -5.28
CA ILE A 25 -4.07 2.10 -5.91
C ILE A 25 -4.31 1.10 -7.03
N SER A 26 -3.86 1.43 -8.23
CA SER A 26 -3.84 0.47 -9.32
C SER A 26 -2.40 0.08 -9.65
N PHE A 27 -2.25 -1.15 -10.13
CA PHE A 27 -0.96 -1.73 -10.48
C PHE A 27 -1.04 -2.29 -11.88
N LYS A 28 -0.11 -1.91 -12.73
CA LYS A 28 0.12 -2.63 -13.99
C LYS A 28 0.84 -3.93 -13.69
N GLU A 29 0.60 -4.97 -14.50
CA GLU A 29 1.31 -6.23 -14.35
C GLU A 29 2.81 -6.00 -14.25
N GLY A 30 3.44 -6.61 -13.26
CA GLY A 30 4.87 -6.47 -12.98
C GLY A 30 5.24 -5.27 -12.10
N ALA A 31 4.31 -4.37 -11.84
CA ALA A 31 4.59 -3.20 -11.01
C ALA A 31 4.90 -3.61 -9.58
N ARG A 32 5.85 -2.92 -8.99
CA ARG A 32 6.26 -3.14 -7.60
C ARG A 32 6.13 -1.84 -6.84
N ARG A 33 5.49 -1.89 -5.68
CA ARG A 33 5.32 -0.74 -4.78
C ARG A 33 5.63 -1.16 -3.36
N GLY A 34 6.19 -0.21 -2.59
CA GLY A 34 6.50 -0.44 -1.19
C GLY A 34 8.00 -0.53 -0.97
N ASP A 35 8.47 -1.64 -0.40
CA ASP A 35 9.83 -1.79 0.12
C ASP A 35 10.09 -0.72 1.19
N HIS A 36 9.10 -0.54 2.06
CA HIS A 36 9.14 0.46 3.11
C HIS A 36 8.34 -0.02 4.33
N LEU A 37 8.42 0.75 5.40
CA LEU A 37 7.62 0.53 6.59
C LEU A 37 7.08 1.87 7.12
N HIS A 38 6.08 1.78 7.99
CA HIS A 38 5.51 2.92 8.68
C HIS A 38 5.68 2.71 10.19
N GLN A 39 6.07 3.74 10.92
CA GLN A 39 6.31 3.64 12.35
C GLN A 39 5.14 4.12 13.21
N ALA A 40 4.23 4.89 12.65
CA ALA A 40 3.10 5.45 13.37
C ALA A 40 1.75 5.19 12.67
N THR A 41 1.76 4.39 11.61
CA THR A 41 0.57 4.16 10.78
C THR A 41 0.29 2.66 10.66
N THR A 42 -0.95 2.26 10.91
CA THR A 42 -1.44 0.93 10.54
C THR A 42 -2.10 1.04 9.18
N GLN A 43 -2.06 -0.04 8.41
CA GLN A 43 -2.58 -0.07 7.05
C GLN A 43 -3.39 -1.34 6.85
N LYS A 44 -4.59 -1.20 6.28
CA LYS A 44 -5.40 -2.35 5.89
C LYS A 44 -5.71 -2.24 4.41
N ASP A 45 -5.33 -3.26 3.67
CA ASP A 45 -5.43 -3.29 2.22
C ASP A 45 -6.49 -4.27 1.77
N TYR A 46 -7.35 -3.83 0.86
CA TYR A 46 -8.42 -4.63 0.26
C TYR A 46 -8.17 -4.75 -1.24
N VAL A 47 -8.03 -5.97 -1.73
CA VAL A 47 -7.86 -6.20 -3.16
C VAL A 47 -9.21 -6.18 -3.84
N LEU A 48 -9.38 -5.30 -4.84
CA LEU A 48 -10.62 -5.15 -5.59
C LEU A 48 -10.62 -6.03 -6.83
N SER A 49 -9.47 -6.15 -7.49
CA SER A 49 -9.33 -6.96 -8.70
C SER A 49 -7.88 -7.37 -8.87
N GLY A 50 -7.66 -8.41 -9.67
CA GLY A 50 -6.32 -8.86 -10.01
C GLY A 50 -5.71 -9.79 -8.98
N LYS A 51 -4.38 -9.87 -9.00
CA LYS A 51 -3.61 -10.75 -8.13
C LYS A 51 -2.31 -10.08 -7.73
N LEU A 52 -2.09 -9.99 -6.43
CA LEU A 52 -0.92 -9.33 -5.84
C LEU A 52 -0.11 -10.31 -5.02
N GLU A 53 1.21 -10.19 -5.11
CA GLU A 53 2.13 -10.86 -4.20
C GLU A 53 2.51 -9.83 -3.13
N LEU A 54 2.27 -10.17 -1.87
CA LEU A 54 2.65 -9.34 -0.73
C LEU A 54 3.85 -9.96 -0.05
N ARG A 55 4.93 -9.20 0.06
CA ARG A 55 6.14 -9.61 0.78
C ARG A 55 6.26 -8.83 2.07
N THR A 56 6.48 -9.58 3.15
CA THR A 56 6.84 -9.05 4.47
C THR A 56 8.07 -9.83 4.94
N PRO A 57 8.79 -9.40 5.97
CA PRO A 57 10.00 -10.10 6.40
C PRO A 57 9.74 -11.59 6.68
N GLY A 58 10.41 -12.44 5.91
CA GLY A 58 10.30 -13.89 6.06
C GLY A 58 9.03 -14.52 5.51
N HIS A 59 8.14 -13.78 4.89
CA HIS A 59 6.86 -14.29 4.41
C HIS A 59 6.48 -13.73 3.05
N THR A 60 5.81 -14.56 2.26
CA THR A 60 5.21 -14.17 0.98
C THR A 60 3.77 -14.67 0.97
N ARG A 61 2.85 -13.80 0.60
CA ARG A 61 1.44 -14.13 0.49
C ARG A 61 0.92 -13.72 -0.89
N PHE A 62 -0.13 -14.39 -1.34
CA PHE A 62 -0.81 -14.04 -2.60
C PHE A 62 -2.22 -13.62 -2.25
N LEU A 63 -2.63 -12.44 -2.74
CA LEU A 63 -3.95 -11.88 -2.49
C LEU A 63 -4.69 -11.69 -3.80
N GLU A 64 -5.96 -12.09 -3.82
CA GLU A 64 -6.86 -11.94 -4.96
C GLU A 64 -8.07 -11.09 -4.58
N ALA A 65 -8.90 -10.77 -5.57
CA ALA A 65 -10.09 -9.96 -5.37
C ALA A 65 -10.93 -10.47 -4.19
N GLY A 66 -11.35 -9.57 -3.32
CA GLY A 66 -12.13 -9.87 -2.14
C GLY A 66 -11.30 -10.20 -0.90
N GLU A 67 -9.99 -10.35 -1.04
CA GLU A 67 -9.12 -10.63 0.08
C GLU A 67 -8.50 -9.34 0.64
N SER A 68 -8.13 -9.39 1.92
CA SER A 68 -7.52 -8.24 2.59
C SER A 68 -6.37 -8.68 3.48
N PHE A 69 -5.50 -7.74 3.81
CA PHE A 69 -4.39 -7.97 4.72
C PHE A 69 -4.14 -6.71 5.56
N GLU A 70 -3.85 -6.89 6.84
CA GLU A 70 -3.53 -5.79 7.73
C GLU A 70 -2.03 -5.75 7.99
N ILE A 71 -1.43 -4.58 7.78
CA ILE A 71 -0.01 -4.34 7.99
C ILE A 71 0.13 -3.47 9.23
N GLY A 72 0.76 -4.02 10.27
CA GLY A 72 0.95 -3.32 11.52
C GLY A 72 2.09 -2.30 11.45
N VAL A 73 2.18 -1.51 12.50
CA VAL A 73 3.24 -0.54 12.69
C VAL A 73 4.60 -1.26 12.67
N GLY A 74 5.55 -0.70 11.94
CA GLY A 74 6.92 -1.22 11.88
C GLY A 74 7.12 -2.42 10.98
N ILE A 75 6.08 -2.90 10.29
CA ILE A 75 6.19 -4.06 9.41
C ILE A 75 6.55 -3.61 7.99
N ALA A 76 7.75 -3.98 7.56
CA ALA A 76 8.19 -3.72 6.19
C ALA A 76 7.35 -4.53 5.21
N HIS A 77 7.00 -3.93 4.08
CA HIS A 77 6.14 -4.59 3.10
C HIS A 77 6.42 -4.13 1.67
N ALA A 78 6.09 -5.00 0.72
CA ALA A 78 6.13 -4.69 -0.70
C ALA A 78 5.05 -5.48 -1.42
N TYR A 79 4.43 -4.86 -2.42
CA TYR A 79 3.47 -5.51 -3.31
C TYR A 79 4.04 -5.62 -4.72
N ILE A 80 3.86 -6.78 -5.33
CA ILE A 80 4.21 -7.01 -6.74
C ILE A 80 2.95 -7.50 -7.45
N ALA A 81 2.57 -6.84 -8.54
CA ALA A 81 1.38 -7.22 -9.30
C ALA A 81 1.70 -8.38 -10.24
N LEU A 82 1.00 -9.50 -10.09
CA LEU A 82 1.14 -10.66 -10.97
C LEU A 82 0.28 -10.50 -12.23
N GLU A 83 -0.68 -9.59 -12.18
CA GLU A 83 -1.50 -9.14 -13.30
C GLU A 83 -1.99 -7.74 -12.96
N ASP A 84 -2.64 -7.05 -13.90
CA ASP A 84 -3.21 -5.73 -13.62
C ASP A 84 -4.15 -5.85 -12.42
N SER A 85 -3.95 -5.03 -11.41
CA SER A 85 -4.64 -5.15 -10.12
C SER A 85 -5.08 -3.82 -9.57
N GLU A 86 -6.08 -3.87 -8.68
CA GLU A 86 -6.59 -2.69 -7.99
C GLU A 86 -6.75 -3.00 -6.51
N MET A 87 -6.44 -2.00 -5.69
CA MET A 87 -6.48 -2.14 -4.24
C MET A 87 -6.98 -0.84 -3.61
N VAL A 88 -7.65 -0.95 -2.46
CA VAL A 88 -7.94 0.19 -1.60
C VAL A 88 -7.17 0.00 -0.30
N SER A 89 -6.46 1.02 0.09
CA SER A 89 -5.66 1.02 1.31
C SER A 89 -6.28 1.98 2.31
N ILE A 90 -6.54 1.50 3.52
CA ILE A 90 -7.05 2.31 4.63
C ILE A 90 -5.95 2.43 5.66
N CYS A 91 -5.46 3.65 5.86
CA CYS A 91 -4.38 3.94 6.80
C CYS A 91 -4.90 4.74 7.98
N LYS A 92 -4.40 4.41 9.18
CA LYS A 92 -4.72 5.11 10.42
C LYS A 92 -3.42 5.46 11.16
N GLY A 93 -3.29 6.73 11.58
CA GLY A 93 -2.12 7.18 12.32
C GLY A 93 -2.09 8.70 12.42
N GLU A 94 -1.38 9.22 13.42
CA GLU A 94 -1.35 10.65 13.74
C GLU A 94 -0.85 11.54 12.62
N ARG A 95 -0.04 11.02 11.71
CA ARG A 95 0.54 11.81 10.63
C ARG A 95 -0.16 11.61 9.30
N ILE A 96 -1.31 10.96 9.30
CA ILE A 96 -2.14 10.80 8.10
C ILE A 96 -2.68 12.17 7.70
N GLY A 97 -3.00 12.34 6.44
CA GLY A 97 -3.46 13.59 5.88
C GLY A 97 -2.35 14.22 5.05
N GLU A 98 -2.01 15.45 5.36
CA GLU A 98 -1.03 16.20 4.56
C GLU A 98 0.42 15.71 4.69
N HIS A 99 0.73 14.91 5.71
CA HIS A 99 2.10 14.50 6.03
C HIS A 99 2.33 13.00 6.04
N TYR A 100 1.53 12.21 5.32
CA TYR A 100 1.68 10.76 5.35
C TYR A 100 3.08 10.29 4.89
N GLU A 101 3.70 11.01 3.97
CA GLU A 101 5.05 10.69 3.49
C GLU A 101 6.10 10.75 4.61
N SER A 102 5.86 11.53 5.65
CA SER A 102 6.82 11.67 6.75
C SER A 102 6.96 10.40 7.59
N ASP A 103 6.02 9.45 7.46
CA ASP A 103 6.08 8.16 8.16
C ASP A 103 6.42 7.01 7.22
N THR A 104 6.99 7.29 6.06
CA THR A 104 7.41 6.27 5.12
C THR A 104 8.93 6.15 5.18
N PHE A 105 9.40 4.98 5.64
CA PHE A 105 10.83 4.71 5.78
C PHE A 105 11.21 3.63 4.78
N ARG A 106 11.99 4.01 3.78
CA ARG A 106 12.38 3.09 2.72
C ARG A 106 13.45 2.14 3.20
N LEU A 107 13.37 0.90 2.73
CA LEU A 107 14.35 -0.14 3.05
C LEU A 107 15.62 0.10 2.23
N GLU A 108 16.78 -0.24 2.82
CA GLU A 108 18.04 -0.21 2.09
C GLU A 108 18.08 -1.28 1.01
N ARG A 109 17.40 -2.39 1.24
CA ARG A 109 17.30 -3.51 0.28
C ARG A 109 15.85 -3.90 0.09
N PRO A 110 15.43 -4.23 -1.14
CA PRO A 110 14.07 -4.72 -1.39
C PRO A 110 13.80 -6.02 -0.63
N LEU A 111 12.54 -6.22 -0.32
CA LEU A 111 12.07 -7.45 0.30
C LEU A 111 12.14 -8.65 -0.64
#